data_8534823a31d748c7b079d877d491201c
#
_entry.id   8534823a31d748c7b079d877d491201c
#
_cell.length_a   1.000
_cell.length_b   1.000
_cell.length_c   1.000
_cell.angle_alpha   90.00
_cell.angle_beta   90.00
_cell.angle_gamma   90.00
#
_symmetry.space_group_name_H-M   'P 1'
#
loop_
_entity.id
_entity.type
_entity.pdbx_description
1 polymer ?
#
loop_
_entity_poly.entity_id
_entity_poly.type
_entity_poly.pdbx_seq_one_letter_code
_entity_poly.pdbx_strand_id
1 'polypeptide(L)'
;MYRIMIILVAGHTGAQTGAIGVNKSNYGRIDEGYETIWLRNRVAQILNEKYGCYVLLDDNKDKLAVVIQKIKSVVNKDDVCIELHFNSAKNSTACGTEVILSENPTDEEVKIGVQLLNTTAKALGTNVRSIKTERQTPHNQLAILHLPCSSIILEVCFCSNLHDSEIYFHNREKLAAALAKQIALIANKL
;
A
#
# COMPACT_ATOMS: atom_id res chain seq x y z
N MET A 1 -16.73 -22.97 -0.41
CA MET A 1 -16.15 -21.98 0.53
C MET A 1 -15.67 -20.80 -0.31
N TYR A 2 -16.26 -19.62 -0.17
CA TYR A 2 -15.84 -18.43 -0.89
C TYR A 2 -14.43 -18.05 -0.42
N ARG A 3 -13.52 -17.83 -1.37
CA ARG A 3 -12.15 -17.47 -1.07
C ARG A 3 -12.01 -15.97 -1.28
N ILE A 4 -11.65 -15.22 -0.25
CA ILE A 4 -11.44 -13.79 -0.32
C ILE A 4 -10.36 -13.50 -1.36
N MET A 5 -10.68 -12.63 -2.30
CA MET A 5 -9.73 -12.11 -3.28
C MET A 5 -8.98 -10.92 -2.66
N ILE A 6 -7.67 -10.96 -2.75
CA ILE A 6 -6.82 -9.84 -2.41
C ILE A 6 -6.54 -9.04 -3.68
N ILE A 7 -6.81 -7.75 -3.66
CA ILE A 7 -6.47 -6.83 -4.72
C ILE A 7 -5.28 -5.99 -4.26
N LEU A 8 -4.17 -6.06 -4.97
CA LEU A 8 -3.00 -5.22 -4.71
C LEU A 8 -2.80 -4.25 -5.88
N VAL A 9 -2.78 -2.97 -5.56
CA VAL A 9 -2.65 -1.88 -6.53
C VAL A 9 -1.36 -1.11 -6.26
N ALA A 10 -0.60 -0.81 -7.31
CA ALA A 10 0.49 0.15 -7.23
C ALA A 10 -0.10 1.55 -7.45
N GLY A 11 0.04 2.46 -6.47
CA GLY A 11 -0.56 3.78 -6.50
C GLY A 11 -0.09 4.66 -7.66
N HIS A 12 1.13 4.40 -8.11
CA HIS A 12 1.71 5.02 -9.30
C HIS A 12 2.30 3.96 -10.23
N THR A 13 2.24 4.20 -11.53
CA THR A 13 2.68 3.24 -12.54
C THR A 13 3.75 3.82 -13.45
N GLY A 14 4.90 3.18 -13.50
CA GLY A 14 6.01 3.55 -14.38
C GLY A 14 6.92 4.66 -13.83
N ALA A 15 8.03 4.86 -14.53
CA ALA A 15 9.08 5.79 -14.13
C ALA A 15 8.58 7.24 -14.03
N GLN A 16 8.99 7.91 -12.96
CA GLN A 16 8.73 9.33 -12.72
C GLN A 16 7.25 9.69 -12.54
N THR A 17 6.38 8.71 -12.27
CA THR A 17 5.03 8.97 -11.77
C THR A 17 5.04 8.92 -10.26
N GLY A 18 4.27 9.80 -9.61
CA GLY A 18 4.27 9.95 -8.15
C GLY A 18 5.46 10.73 -7.62
N ALA A 19 5.75 10.55 -6.35
CA ALA A 19 6.81 11.27 -5.67
C ALA A 19 8.21 10.71 -6.01
N ILE A 20 9.16 11.62 -6.10
CA ILE A 20 10.58 11.30 -6.29
C ILE A 20 11.32 11.63 -5.00
N GLY A 21 11.94 10.63 -4.42
CA GLY A 21 12.65 10.74 -3.16
C GLY A 21 13.99 11.47 -3.24
N VAL A 22 14.63 11.58 -2.07
CA VAL A 22 15.93 12.24 -1.94
C VAL A 22 17.04 11.42 -2.60
N ASN A 23 17.92 12.09 -3.34
CA ASN A 23 19.02 11.45 -4.07
C ASN A 23 20.33 11.38 -3.27
N LYS A 24 20.24 11.29 -1.93
CA LYS A 24 21.39 11.28 -1.01
C LYS A 24 21.56 9.97 -0.25
N SER A 25 20.68 9.00 -0.47
CA SER A 25 20.79 7.68 0.15
C SER A 25 21.92 6.88 -0.49
N ASN A 26 22.65 6.12 0.33
CA ASN A 26 23.68 5.17 -0.13
C ASN A 26 23.12 4.03 -0.99
N TYR A 27 21.80 3.82 -0.95
CA TYR A 27 21.09 2.75 -1.67
C TYR A 27 20.32 3.24 -2.92
N GLY A 28 20.40 4.55 -3.22
CA GLY A 28 19.60 5.18 -4.27
C GLY A 28 18.45 6.01 -3.72
N ARG A 29 17.51 6.39 -4.58
CA ARG A 29 16.32 7.15 -4.20
C ARG A 29 15.06 6.30 -4.43
N ILE A 30 14.05 6.50 -3.61
CA ILE A 30 12.72 5.96 -3.87
C ILE A 30 12.13 6.74 -5.06
N ASP A 31 11.87 6.04 -6.14
CA ASP A 31 10.99 6.49 -7.21
C ASP A 31 9.67 5.75 -7.00
N GLU A 32 8.64 6.48 -6.58
CA GLU A 32 7.39 5.88 -6.14
C GLU A 32 6.77 4.97 -7.20
N GLY A 33 6.81 5.41 -8.48
CA GLY A 33 6.27 4.63 -9.57
C GLY A 33 6.99 3.29 -9.83
N TYR A 34 8.26 3.16 -9.43
CA TYR A 34 8.97 1.88 -9.50
C TYR A 34 8.82 1.05 -8.23
N GLU A 35 8.95 1.68 -7.07
CA GLU A 35 9.01 0.95 -5.82
C GLU A 35 7.63 0.43 -5.38
N THR A 36 6.53 1.12 -5.74
CA THR A 36 5.18 0.60 -5.52
C THR A 36 4.93 -0.66 -6.36
N ILE A 37 5.34 -0.65 -7.64
CA ILE A 37 5.25 -1.83 -8.51
C ILE A 37 6.11 -2.98 -7.99
N TRP A 38 7.36 -2.68 -7.58
CA TRP A 38 8.25 -3.70 -7.04
C TRP A 38 7.65 -4.34 -5.79
N LEU A 39 7.21 -3.53 -4.82
CA LEU A 39 6.66 -4.01 -3.56
C LEU A 39 5.36 -4.81 -3.77
N ARG A 40 4.43 -4.29 -4.59
CA ARG A 40 3.21 -4.99 -4.98
C ARG A 40 3.49 -6.37 -5.55
N ASN A 41 4.38 -6.44 -6.55
CA ASN A 41 4.70 -7.69 -7.21
C ASN A 41 5.37 -8.68 -6.26
N ARG A 42 6.28 -8.19 -5.40
CA ARG A 42 6.97 -9.05 -4.43
C ARG A 42 6.04 -9.60 -3.37
N VAL A 43 5.12 -8.77 -2.85
CA VAL A 43 4.07 -9.21 -1.91
C VAL A 43 3.16 -10.24 -2.57
N ALA A 44 2.69 -9.97 -3.79
CA ALA A 44 1.83 -10.89 -4.54
C ALA A 44 2.50 -12.24 -4.81
N GLN A 45 3.77 -12.24 -5.19
CA GLN A 45 4.54 -13.45 -5.38
C GLN A 45 4.56 -14.30 -4.09
N ILE A 46 4.89 -13.69 -2.95
CA ILE A 46 4.95 -14.41 -1.67
C ILE A 46 3.56 -14.91 -1.25
N LEU A 47 2.50 -14.11 -1.45
CA LEU A 47 1.12 -14.51 -1.18
C LEU A 47 0.72 -15.76 -1.97
N ASN A 48 1.06 -15.80 -3.25
CA ASN A 48 0.76 -16.93 -4.12
C ASN A 48 1.60 -18.16 -3.74
N GLU A 49 2.92 -18.03 -3.71
CA GLU A 49 3.85 -19.17 -3.54
C GLU A 49 3.77 -19.77 -2.14
N LYS A 50 3.66 -18.93 -1.10
CA LYS A 50 3.76 -19.39 0.30
C LYS A 50 2.40 -19.60 0.97
N TYR A 51 1.41 -18.80 0.62
CA TYR A 51 0.11 -18.79 1.30
C TYR A 51 -1.05 -19.27 0.42
N GLY A 52 -0.81 -19.48 -0.88
CA GLY A 52 -1.82 -19.93 -1.84
C GLY A 52 -3.00 -18.95 -1.96
N CYS A 53 -2.80 -17.66 -1.69
CA CYS A 53 -3.81 -16.64 -1.83
C CYS A 53 -4.07 -16.32 -3.30
N TYR A 54 -5.34 -16.08 -3.66
CA TYR A 54 -5.68 -15.52 -4.97
C TYR A 54 -5.49 -13.99 -4.93
N VAL A 55 -4.60 -13.49 -5.79
CA VAL A 55 -4.26 -12.06 -5.83
C VAL A 55 -4.55 -11.49 -7.21
N LEU A 56 -5.35 -10.42 -7.25
CA LEU A 56 -5.57 -9.60 -8.44
C LEU A 56 -4.61 -8.40 -8.39
N LEU A 57 -3.91 -8.14 -9.49
CA LEU A 57 -3.03 -6.98 -9.65
C LEU A 57 -3.60 -6.04 -10.70
N ASP A 58 -3.37 -4.73 -10.51
CA ASP A 58 -3.57 -3.73 -11.55
C ASP A 58 -2.53 -3.88 -12.67
N ASP A 59 -2.88 -3.40 -13.87
CA ASP A 59 -1.94 -3.31 -14.99
C ASP A 59 -1.19 -1.98 -14.93
N ASN A 60 0.14 -2.04 -14.98
CA ASN A 60 1.02 -0.86 -14.94
C ASN A 60 0.80 0.13 -16.10
N LYS A 61 0.04 -0.23 -17.13
CA LYS A 61 -0.28 0.62 -18.28
C LYS A 61 -1.63 1.31 -18.16
N ASP A 62 -2.46 0.88 -17.23
CA ASP A 62 -3.81 1.41 -17.07
C ASP A 62 -3.78 2.75 -16.30
N LYS A 63 -4.67 3.65 -16.71
CA LYS A 63 -5.00 4.83 -15.90
C LYS A 63 -5.87 4.40 -14.72
N LEU A 64 -5.80 5.11 -13.60
CA LEU A 64 -6.55 4.81 -12.38
C LEU A 64 -8.05 4.54 -12.63
N ALA A 65 -8.70 5.31 -13.49
CA ALA A 65 -10.11 5.10 -13.82
C ALA A 65 -10.39 3.73 -14.45
N VAL A 66 -9.45 3.22 -15.27
CA VAL A 66 -9.55 1.89 -15.90
C VAL A 66 -9.29 0.81 -14.86
N VAL A 67 -8.31 0.99 -13.99
CA VAL A 67 -8.02 0.09 -12.86
C VAL A 67 -9.27 -0.06 -11.99
N ILE A 68 -9.88 1.04 -11.55
CA ILE A 68 -11.09 1.05 -10.74
C ILE A 68 -12.25 0.33 -11.44
N GLN A 69 -12.46 0.58 -12.73
CA GLN A 69 -13.52 -0.07 -13.50
C GLN A 69 -13.30 -1.59 -13.56
N LYS A 70 -12.08 -2.04 -13.82
CA LYS A 70 -11.74 -3.47 -13.85
C LYS A 70 -11.96 -4.12 -12.48
N ILE A 71 -11.51 -3.50 -11.40
CA ILE A 71 -11.72 -4.01 -10.04
C ILE A 71 -13.21 -4.11 -9.74
N LYS A 72 -13.99 -3.05 -9.98
CA LYS A 72 -15.45 -3.03 -9.75
C LYS A 72 -16.21 -4.12 -10.49
N SER A 73 -15.69 -4.60 -11.62
CA SER A 73 -16.36 -5.64 -12.42
C SER A 73 -16.22 -7.05 -11.84
N VAL A 74 -15.30 -7.27 -10.89
CA VAL A 74 -14.97 -8.61 -10.36
C VAL A 74 -15.00 -8.70 -8.84
N VAL A 75 -14.93 -7.57 -8.13
CA VAL A 75 -14.81 -7.51 -6.67
C VAL A 75 -16.14 -7.77 -5.98
N ASN A 76 -16.09 -8.44 -4.84
CA ASN A 76 -17.20 -8.64 -3.92
C ASN A 76 -16.96 -7.90 -2.59
N LYS A 77 -18.01 -7.70 -1.82
CA LYS A 77 -17.96 -6.95 -0.55
C LYS A 77 -16.96 -7.49 0.49
N ASP A 78 -16.68 -8.79 0.45
CA ASP A 78 -15.79 -9.46 1.40
C ASP A 78 -14.32 -9.45 0.94
N ASP A 79 -14.04 -8.97 -0.28
CA ASP A 79 -12.68 -8.84 -0.80
C ASP A 79 -11.95 -7.65 -0.17
N VAL A 80 -10.62 -7.63 -0.31
CA VAL A 80 -9.79 -6.58 0.27
C VAL A 80 -8.88 -5.96 -0.78
N CYS A 81 -8.98 -4.66 -0.96
CA CYS A 81 -8.12 -3.86 -1.84
C CYS A 81 -7.10 -3.06 -1.03
N ILE A 82 -5.83 -3.20 -1.37
CA ILE A 82 -4.74 -2.45 -0.75
C ILE A 82 -3.95 -1.75 -1.87
N GLU A 83 -3.96 -0.43 -1.84
CA GLU A 83 -3.14 0.39 -2.72
C GLU A 83 -1.88 0.82 -1.99
N LEU A 84 -0.72 0.65 -2.63
CA LEU A 84 0.59 0.95 -2.06
C LEU A 84 1.10 2.28 -2.59
N HIS A 85 1.57 3.15 -1.67
CA HIS A 85 2.13 4.47 -1.95
C HIS A 85 3.39 4.74 -1.12
N PHE A 86 4.13 5.79 -1.52
CA PHE A 86 5.18 6.39 -0.71
C PHE A 86 4.87 7.87 -0.52
N ASN A 87 4.76 8.28 0.73
CA ASN A 87 4.44 9.65 1.10
C ASN A 87 5.59 10.61 0.77
N SER A 88 5.25 11.87 0.60
CA SER A 88 6.22 12.95 0.40
C SER A 88 5.77 14.23 1.09
N ALA A 89 6.71 14.97 1.64
CA ALA A 89 6.45 16.24 2.28
C ALA A 89 7.55 17.26 1.97
N LYS A 90 7.18 18.56 1.94
CA LYS A 90 8.16 19.66 1.84
C LYS A 90 9.13 19.66 3.03
N ASN A 91 8.62 19.29 4.22
CA ASN A 91 9.46 19.12 5.40
C ASN A 91 10.15 17.75 5.34
N SER A 92 11.45 17.73 5.11
CA SER A 92 12.27 16.51 5.04
C SER A 92 12.39 15.75 6.37
N THR A 93 11.92 16.33 7.50
CA THR A 93 11.87 15.63 8.79
C THR A 93 10.61 14.78 8.96
N ALA A 94 9.61 14.93 8.08
CA ALA A 94 8.43 14.06 8.08
C ALA A 94 8.87 12.63 7.76
N CYS A 95 8.49 11.67 8.61
CA CYS A 95 8.89 10.26 8.52
C CYS A 95 7.80 9.33 9.06
N GLY A 96 7.90 8.05 8.76
CA GLY A 96 7.04 7.01 9.31
C GLY A 96 5.96 6.52 8.33
N THR A 97 5.21 5.52 8.78
CA THR A 97 4.15 4.87 8.01
C THR A 97 2.79 5.51 8.32
N GLU A 98 1.96 5.71 7.30
CA GLU A 98 0.57 6.18 7.43
C GLU A 98 -0.39 5.23 6.71
N VAL A 99 -1.65 5.27 7.11
CA VAL A 99 -2.76 4.63 6.38
C VAL A 99 -3.82 5.68 6.10
N ILE A 100 -4.41 5.61 4.90
CA ILE A 100 -5.53 6.46 4.51
C ILE A 100 -6.75 5.58 4.29
N LEU A 101 -7.87 5.97 4.90
CA LEU A 101 -9.17 5.33 4.79
C LEU A 101 -10.19 6.29 4.17
N SER A 102 -11.33 5.77 3.77
CA SER A 102 -12.47 6.60 3.36
C SER A 102 -12.91 7.54 4.50
N GLU A 103 -13.76 8.51 4.20
CA GLU A 103 -14.28 9.44 5.23
C GLU A 103 -15.10 8.73 6.31
N ASN A 104 -15.81 7.68 5.96
CA ASN A 104 -16.63 6.88 6.87
C ASN A 104 -16.21 5.40 6.76
N PRO A 105 -15.04 5.03 7.32
CA PRO A 105 -14.54 3.68 7.20
C PRO A 105 -15.35 2.72 8.05
N THR A 106 -15.50 1.49 7.59
CA THR A 106 -16.06 0.40 8.38
C THR A 106 -15.08 -0.02 9.49
N ASP A 107 -15.59 -0.69 10.53
CA ASP A 107 -14.74 -1.24 11.60
C ASP A 107 -13.68 -2.22 11.03
N GLU A 108 -14.03 -2.97 9.99
CA GLU A 108 -13.10 -3.90 9.34
C GLU A 108 -11.99 -3.16 8.59
N GLU A 109 -12.29 -2.08 7.87
CA GLU A 109 -11.27 -1.24 7.22
C GLU A 109 -10.32 -0.61 8.25
N VAL A 110 -10.85 -0.12 9.36
CA VAL A 110 -10.03 0.41 10.47
C VAL A 110 -9.11 -0.69 11.01
N LYS A 111 -9.64 -1.88 11.26
CA LYS A 111 -8.87 -3.02 11.78
C LYS A 111 -7.78 -3.46 10.81
N ILE A 112 -8.09 -3.60 9.52
CA ILE A 112 -7.11 -3.92 8.48
C ILE A 112 -6.05 -2.82 8.40
N GLY A 113 -6.47 -1.55 8.40
CA GLY A 113 -5.57 -0.40 8.39
C GLY A 113 -4.57 -0.41 9.55
N VAL A 114 -5.05 -0.64 10.79
CA VAL A 114 -4.18 -0.76 11.99
C VAL A 114 -3.18 -1.91 11.84
N GLN A 115 -3.62 -3.05 11.33
CA GLN A 115 -2.74 -4.22 11.14
C GLN A 115 -1.65 -3.96 10.11
N LEU A 116 -1.99 -3.37 8.96
CA LEU A 116 -1.03 -3.01 7.91
C LEU A 116 -0.04 -1.94 8.39
N LEU A 117 -0.54 -0.90 9.06
CA LEU A 117 0.25 0.20 9.63
C LEU A 117 1.33 -0.35 10.59
N ASN A 118 0.92 -1.13 11.58
CA ASN A 118 1.82 -1.69 12.57
C ASN A 118 2.83 -2.69 11.97
N THR A 119 2.36 -3.53 11.02
CA THR A 119 3.22 -4.49 10.33
C THR A 119 4.31 -3.79 9.53
N THR A 120 3.94 -2.73 8.78
CA THR A 120 4.87 -1.95 7.97
C THR A 120 5.90 -1.24 8.83
N ALA A 121 5.44 -0.48 9.83
CA ALA A 121 6.32 0.25 10.73
C ALA A 121 7.30 -0.67 11.45
N LYS A 122 6.82 -1.81 11.96
CA LYS A 122 7.67 -2.82 12.62
C LYS A 122 8.67 -3.46 11.67
N ALA A 123 8.27 -3.78 10.44
CA ALA A 123 9.13 -4.43 9.46
C ALA A 123 10.27 -3.50 9.02
N LEU A 124 9.97 -2.22 8.80
CA LEU A 124 10.94 -1.20 8.44
C LEU A 124 11.80 -0.74 9.65
N GLY A 125 11.24 -0.71 10.84
CA GLY A 125 11.85 -0.06 12.00
C GLY A 125 11.60 1.46 11.99
N THR A 126 10.50 1.90 11.37
CA THR A 126 10.08 3.31 11.35
C THR A 126 8.94 3.59 12.33
N ASN A 127 8.52 4.84 12.44
CA ASN A 127 7.44 5.25 13.33
C ASN A 127 6.06 4.89 12.75
N VAL A 128 5.15 4.46 13.61
CA VAL A 128 3.72 4.52 13.36
C VAL A 128 3.30 5.99 13.44
N ARG A 129 2.86 6.57 12.33
CA ARG A 129 2.55 7.99 12.28
C ARG A 129 1.06 8.27 12.49
N SER A 130 0.21 7.81 11.59
CA SER A 130 -1.24 8.06 11.72
C SER A 130 -2.08 7.14 10.84
N ILE A 131 -3.35 7.01 11.22
CA ILE A 131 -4.44 6.67 10.32
C ILE A 131 -5.17 7.97 10.01
N LYS A 132 -5.39 8.26 8.75
CA LYS A 132 -6.08 9.45 8.25
C LYS A 132 -7.31 9.06 7.46
N THR A 133 -8.28 9.97 7.38
CA THR A 133 -9.30 9.88 6.35
C THR A 133 -8.85 10.65 5.10
N GLU A 134 -9.44 10.31 3.95
CA GLU A 134 -9.15 10.96 2.67
C GLU A 134 -9.32 12.48 2.70
N ARG A 135 -10.26 13.01 3.52
CA ARG A 135 -10.44 14.45 3.71
C ARG A 135 -9.26 15.15 4.36
N GLN A 136 -8.43 14.42 5.08
CA GLN A 136 -7.20 14.94 5.69
C GLN A 136 -6.02 14.93 4.71
N THR A 137 -6.27 14.56 3.46
CA THR A 137 -5.30 14.62 2.36
C THR A 137 -5.58 15.81 1.44
N PRO A 138 -4.60 16.26 0.64
CA PRO A 138 -4.82 17.35 -0.32
C PRO A 138 -5.88 17.05 -1.38
N HIS A 139 -6.20 15.78 -1.62
CA HIS A 139 -7.12 15.34 -2.67
C HIS A 139 -8.58 15.28 -2.23
N ASN A 140 -8.86 15.31 -0.92
CA ASN A 140 -10.20 15.26 -0.30
C ASN A 140 -11.05 14.02 -0.64
N GLN A 141 -10.83 13.38 -1.78
CA GLN A 141 -11.51 12.17 -2.21
C GLN A 141 -10.55 11.30 -3.04
N LEU A 142 -10.46 10.04 -2.69
CA LEU A 142 -9.57 9.06 -3.33
C LEU A 142 -10.38 7.90 -3.86
N ALA A 143 -10.52 7.83 -5.18
CA ALA A 143 -11.49 6.96 -5.85
C ALA A 143 -11.33 5.47 -5.52
N ILE A 144 -10.12 5.01 -5.20
CA ILE A 144 -9.85 3.62 -4.81
C ILE A 144 -10.52 3.25 -3.47
N LEU A 145 -10.70 4.22 -2.56
CA LEU A 145 -11.34 4.01 -1.26
C LEU A 145 -12.87 3.86 -1.35
N HIS A 146 -13.45 3.99 -2.55
CA HIS A 146 -14.89 3.87 -2.80
C HIS A 146 -15.24 2.62 -3.65
N LEU A 147 -14.42 1.59 -3.55
CA LEU A 147 -14.72 0.27 -4.11
C LEU A 147 -15.79 -0.44 -3.25
N PRO A 148 -16.55 -1.39 -3.81
CA PRO A 148 -17.55 -2.13 -3.04
C PRO A 148 -16.95 -3.25 -2.17
N CYS A 149 -15.74 -3.07 -1.66
CA CYS A 149 -15.01 -3.96 -0.76
C CYS A 149 -14.20 -3.14 0.25
N SER A 150 -13.60 -3.78 1.25
CA SER A 150 -12.68 -3.08 2.15
C SER A 150 -11.49 -2.53 1.37
N SER A 151 -11.28 -1.21 1.44
CA SER A 151 -10.26 -0.53 0.62
C SER A 151 -9.37 0.38 1.47
N ILE A 152 -8.06 0.17 1.35
CA ILE A 152 -7.05 0.81 2.18
C ILE A 152 -5.93 1.35 1.30
N ILE A 153 -5.45 2.57 1.57
CA ILE A 153 -4.18 3.08 1.03
C ILE A 153 -3.12 2.97 2.11
N LEU A 154 -2.01 2.34 1.78
CA LEU A 154 -0.84 2.21 2.66
C LEU A 154 0.29 3.11 2.14
N GLU A 155 0.57 4.16 2.89
CA GLU A 155 1.75 5.02 2.73
C GLU A 155 2.92 4.39 3.48
N VAL A 156 3.80 3.70 2.75
CA VAL A 156 4.84 2.84 3.31
C VAL A 156 5.80 3.62 4.19
N CYS A 157 6.34 4.72 3.67
CA CYS A 157 7.20 5.65 4.37
C CYS A 157 7.35 6.94 3.54
N PHE A 158 8.10 7.93 4.05
CA PHE A 158 8.33 9.19 3.34
C PHE A 158 9.54 9.09 2.41
N CYS A 159 9.33 9.08 1.11
CA CYS A 159 10.43 9.12 0.13
C CYS A 159 11.24 10.42 0.20
N SER A 160 10.65 11.51 0.70
CA SER A 160 11.32 12.79 0.94
C SER A 160 12.23 12.79 2.19
N ASN A 161 12.18 11.74 3.03
CA ASN A 161 13.01 11.59 4.22
C ASN A 161 14.17 10.64 3.94
N LEU A 162 15.40 11.08 4.22
CA LEU A 162 16.60 10.28 3.95
C LEU A 162 16.63 8.99 4.77
N HIS A 163 16.31 9.08 6.06
CA HIS A 163 16.30 7.91 6.95
C HIS A 163 15.26 6.89 6.52
N ASP A 164 14.03 7.33 6.22
CA ASP A 164 12.96 6.45 5.72
C ASP A 164 13.39 5.75 4.41
N SER A 165 14.05 6.48 3.50
CA SER A 165 14.55 5.90 2.26
C SER A 165 15.61 4.82 2.50
N GLU A 166 16.56 5.06 3.41
CA GLU A 166 17.63 4.12 3.73
C GLU A 166 17.08 2.86 4.40
N ILE A 167 16.22 3.01 5.41
CA ILE A 167 15.62 1.83 6.08
C ILE A 167 14.69 1.04 5.15
N TYR A 168 14.00 1.71 4.21
CA TYR A 168 13.18 1.03 3.20
C TYR A 168 14.06 0.11 2.34
N PHE A 169 15.09 0.63 1.67
CA PHE A 169 15.95 -0.19 0.82
C PHE A 169 16.64 -1.31 1.60
N HIS A 170 17.05 -1.04 2.83
CA HIS A 170 17.68 -2.07 3.68
C HIS A 170 16.69 -3.19 4.05
N ASN A 171 15.42 -2.86 4.28
CA ASN A 171 14.41 -3.79 4.81
C ASN A 171 13.29 -4.17 3.82
N ARG A 172 13.31 -3.75 2.55
CA ARG A 172 12.17 -3.93 1.64
C ARG A 172 11.76 -5.39 1.42
N GLU A 173 12.70 -6.33 1.40
CA GLU A 173 12.39 -7.77 1.32
C GLU A 173 11.71 -8.27 2.59
N LYS A 174 12.19 -7.84 3.75
CA LYS A 174 11.57 -8.14 5.06
C LYS A 174 10.17 -7.52 5.14
N LEU A 175 9.99 -6.31 4.64
CA LEU A 175 8.69 -5.65 4.53
C LEU A 175 7.73 -6.46 3.66
N ALA A 176 8.15 -6.83 2.45
CA ALA A 176 7.32 -7.61 1.54
C ALA A 176 6.86 -8.94 2.17
N ALA A 177 7.78 -9.63 2.85
CA ALA A 177 7.46 -10.88 3.55
C ALA A 177 6.48 -10.66 4.74
N ALA A 178 6.65 -9.58 5.49
CA ALA A 178 5.79 -9.24 6.62
C ALA A 178 4.37 -8.84 6.14
N LEU A 179 4.28 -8.01 5.10
CA LEU A 179 3.01 -7.63 4.48
C LEU A 179 2.28 -8.86 3.92
N ALA A 180 2.96 -9.70 3.15
CA ALA A 180 2.36 -10.92 2.61
C ALA A 180 1.80 -11.83 3.72
N LYS A 181 2.55 -12.02 4.82
CA LYS A 181 2.07 -12.78 5.98
C LYS A 181 0.83 -12.14 6.59
N GLN A 182 0.83 -10.82 6.82
CA GLN A 182 -0.30 -10.12 7.43
C GLN A 182 -1.53 -10.16 6.53
N ILE A 183 -1.37 -9.95 5.22
CA ILE A 183 -2.46 -10.00 4.24
C ILE A 183 -3.04 -11.42 4.16
N ALA A 184 -2.21 -12.46 4.19
CA ALA A 184 -2.69 -13.84 4.24
C ALA A 184 -3.51 -14.12 5.52
N LEU A 185 -3.13 -13.55 6.67
CA LEU A 185 -3.92 -13.65 7.90
C LEU A 185 -5.27 -12.93 7.79
N ILE A 186 -5.31 -11.78 7.12
CA ILE A 186 -6.55 -11.06 6.84
C ILE A 186 -7.46 -11.92 5.95
N ALA A 187 -6.95 -12.45 4.83
CA ALA A 187 -7.70 -13.28 3.89
C ALA A 187 -8.26 -14.60 4.50
N ASN A 188 -7.59 -15.14 5.51
CA ASN A 188 -8.00 -16.40 6.15
C ASN A 188 -8.89 -16.21 7.40
N LYS A 189 -9.10 -14.98 7.84
CA LYS A 189 -9.92 -14.66 9.02
C LYS A 189 -11.34 -14.24 8.70
N LEU A 190 -11.58 -13.95 7.46
CA LEU A 190 -12.88 -13.63 6.91
C LEU A 190 -13.43 -14.86 6.18
#